data_78d8edf5cd0ca1567561ea282a73e7cf
#
_entry.id   78d8edf5cd0ca1567561ea282a73e7cf
#
_cell.length_a   1.000
_cell.length_b   1.000
_cell.length_c   1.000
_cell.angle_alpha   90.00
_cell.angle_beta   90.00
_cell.angle_gamma   90.00
#
_symmetry.space_group_name_H-M   'P 1'
#
loop_
_entity.id
_entity.type
_entity.pdbx_description
1 polymer ?
#
loop_
_entity_poly.entity_id
_entity_poly.type
_entity_poly.pdbx_seq_one_letter_code
_entity_poly.pdbx_strand_id
1 'polypeptide(L)'
;LVAATNKRFKSYTQTLRSGVGLFHASENVRRAEWQKFVAALDMQTNFPGIQGLGYSEFIKPENRKQYEDAIRKEGFPDFSIRPPGNRDLYSSITYLEPFDLRNRQAFGYDMYSQKTRRQAMDRARDSGQAAISGKVTLVQEITDDVQAGFLIYMPFYGAGDTPASLAERRDRITSYVYSAFRMGDLMRGVLGPGIPDIQFQIYDGASTGAEALMYNTAEKQTGRPKRAKYNDEIPFQF
;
A
#
# COMPACT_ATOMS: atom_id res chain seq x y z
N LEU A 1 3.41 -22.52 -1.12
CA LEU A 1 2.82 -21.23 -1.46
C LEU A 1 2.70 -20.35 -0.20
N VAL A 2 1.88 -20.70 0.80
CA VAL A 2 1.61 -19.90 2.02
C VAL A 2 2.91 -19.45 2.71
N ALA A 3 3.86 -20.37 2.96
CA ALA A 3 5.13 -20.02 3.59
C ALA A 3 5.96 -19.02 2.78
N ALA A 4 5.98 -19.17 1.45
CA ALA A 4 6.68 -18.24 0.56
C ALA A 4 6.03 -16.84 0.57
N THR A 5 4.71 -16.80 0.55
CA THR A 5 3.93 -15.55 0.64
C THR A 5 4.16 -14.86 1.99
N ASN A 6 4.08 -15.59 3.11
CA ASN A 6 4.37 -15.06 4.44
C ASN A 6 5.78 -14.48 4.56
N LYS A 7 6.78 -15.17 3.98
CA LYS A 7 8.17 -14.64 3.95
C LYS A 7 8.24 -13.32 3.19
N ARG A 8 7.55 -13.21 2.06
CA ARG A 8 7.49 -11.97 1.27
C ARG A 8 6.85 -10.81 2.04
N PHE A 9 5.71 -11.07 2.71
CA PHE A 9 5.05 -10.04 3.50
C PHE A 9 5.92 -9.53 4.67
N LYS A 10 6.65 -10.41 5.34
CA LYS A 10 7.64 -10.00 6.35
C LYS A 10 8.70 -9.06 5.75
N SER A 11 9.19 -9.37 4.55
CA SER A 11 10.15 -8.52 3.83
C SER A 11 9.55 -7.15 3.49
N TYR A 12 8.31 -7.11 2.98
CA TYR A 12 7.61 -5.86 2.68
C TYR A 12 7.38 -5.00 3.93
N THR A 13 6.94 -5.63 5.03
CA THR A 13 6.76 -4.93 6.31
C THR A 13 8.09 -4.36 6.83
N GLN A 14 9.20 -5.10 6.67
CA GLN A 14 10.51 -4.61 7.06
C GLN A 14 10.97 -3.42 6.20
N THR A 15 10.66 -3.43 4.91
CA THR A 15 10.93 -2.30 4.01
C THR A 15 10.14 -1.05 4.42
N LEU A 16 8.86 -1.21 4.77
CA LEU A 16 8.07 -0.08 5.30
C LEU A 16 8.63 0.45 6.62
N ARG A 17 9.08 -0.45 7.50
CA ARG A 17 9.71 -0.07 8.77
C ARG A 17 11.01 0.69 8.56
N SER A 18 11.81 0.32 7.55
CA SER A 18 13.03 1.08 7.22
C SER A 18 12.71 2.49 6.70
N GLY A 19 11.60 2.65 5.96
CA GLY A 19 11.08 3.96 5.58
C GLY A 19 10.68 4.82 6.80
N VAL A 20 9.99 4.23 7.77
CA VAL A 20 9.70 4.90 9.05
C VAL A 20 11.01 5.26 9.78
N GLY A 21 12.01 4.36 9.76
CA GLY A 21 13.34 4.62 10.33
C GLY A 21 14.04 5.84 9.72
N LEU A 22 13.88 6.07 8.42
CA LEU A 22 14.39 7.27 7.76
C LEU A 22 13.79 8.56 8.37
N PHE A 23 12.46 8.57 8.60
CA PHE A 23 11.79 9.72 9.23
C PHE A 23 12.18 9.89 10.69
N HIS A 24 12.47 8.82 11.43
CA HIS A 24 13.00 8.90 12.80
C HIS A 24 14.42 9.44 12.86
N ALA A 25 15.24 9.14 11.87
CA ALA A 25 16.65 9.54 11.81
C ALA A 25 16.84 10.96 11.25
N SER A 26 15.81 11.62 10.78
CA SER A 26 15.88 12.92 10.10
C SER A 26 14.85 13.89 10.68
N GLU A 27 15.25 15.14 10.88
CA GLU A 27 14.31 16.20 11.30
C GLU A 27 13.27 16.51 10.20
N ASN A 28 13.70 16.43 8.95
CA ASN A 28 12.84 16.67 7.79
C ASN A 28 13.35 15.82 6.61
N VAL A 29 12.53 14.88 6.16
CA VAL A 29 12.82 14.08 4.97
C VAL A 29 12.27 14.81 3.75
N ARG A 30 13.18 15.30 2.89
CA ARG A 30 12.81 15.96 1.64
C ARG A 30 12.51 14.94 0.55
N ARG A 31 11.74 15.33 -0.45
CA ARG A 31 11.37 14.48 -1.62
C ARG A 31 12.59 13.81 -2.28
N ALA A 32 13.69 14.55 -2.47
CA ALA A 32 14.91 14.00 -3.06
C ALA A 32 15.61 12.95 -2.16
N GLU A 33 15.48 13.06 -0.85
CA GLU A 33 16.01 12.08 0.10
C GLU A 33 15.15 10.81 0.10
N TRP A 34 13.83 10.97 0.08
CA TRP A 34 12.90 9.85 -0.11
C TRP A 34 13.17 9.11 -1.41
N GLN A 35 13.32 9.83 -2.52
CA GLN A 35 13.65 9.24 -3.82
C GLN A 35 14.93 8.41 -3.78
N LYS A 36 16.02 8.96 -3.20
CA LYS A 36 17.30 8.25 -3.05
C LYS A 36 17.17 7.00 -2.17
N PHE A 37 16.41 7.11 -1.07
CA PHE A 37 16.16 5.98 -0.18
C PHE A 37 15.44 4.87 -0.94
N VAL A 38 14.35 5.18 -1.67
CA VAL A 38 13.59 4.18 -2.41
C VAL A 38 14.39 3.59 -3.57
N ALA A 39 15.18 4.42 -4.27
CA ALA A 39 16.08 3.93 -5.32
C ALA A 39 17.11 2.91 -4.81
N ALA A 40 17.63 3.11 -3.60
CA ALA A 40 18.58 2.19 -2.97
C ALA A 40 17.98 0.83 -2.61
N LEU A 41 16.67 0.72 -2.50
CA LEU A 41 15.98 -0.55 -2.22
C LEU A 41 15.93 -1.49 -3.44
N ASP A 42 16.13 -0.98 -4.66
CA ASP A 42 15.98 -1.72 -5.92
C ASP A 42 14.68 -2.55 -5.95
N MET A 43 13.55 -1.83 -5.86
CA MET A 43 12.25 -2.46 -5.63
C MET A 43 11.84 -3.43 -6.73
N GLN A 44 12.21 -3.18 -7.98
CA GLN A 44 11.86 -4.04 -9.11
C GLN A 44 12.49 -5.43 -8.98
N THR A 45 13.74 -5.47 -8.54
CA THR A 45 14.48 -6.73 -8.36
C THR A 45 14.09 -7.44 -7.07
N ASN A 46 14.01 -6.70 -5.96
CA ASN A 46 13.91 -7.28 -4.63
C ASN A 46 12.48 -7.47 -4.13
N PHE A 47 11.52 -6.66 -4.62
CA PHE A 47 10.17 -6.59 -4.08
C PHE A 47 9.09 -6.69 -5.17
N PRO A 48 8.98 -7.85 -5.85
CA PRO A 48 8.01 -8.03 -6.93
C PRO A 48 6.58 -7.79 -6.43
N GLY A 49 5.78 -7.15 -7.28
CA GLY A 49 4.38 -6.81 -6.99
C GLY A 49 4.16 -5.47 -6.31
N ILE A 50 5.22 -4.83 -5.79
CA ILE A 50 5.12 -3.45 -5.31
C ILE A 50 4.94 -2.52 -6.52
N GLN A 51 3.80 -1.81 -6.58
CA GLN A 51 3.57 -0.76 -7.57
C GLN A 51 4.29 0.53 -7.18
N GLY A 52 4.39 0.80 -5.88
CA GLY A 52 5.09 1.97 -5.35
C GLY A 52 5.23 1.93 -3.84
N LEU A 53 6.28 2.61 -3.37
CA LEU A 53 6.54 2.91 -1.96
C LEU A 53 6.29 4.40 -1.73
N GLY A 54 5.42 4.73 -0.79
CA GLY A 54 5.00 6.10 -0.57
C GLY A 54 4.90 6.50 0.89
N TYR A 55 4.72 7.79 1.07
CA TYR A 55 4.46 8.44 2.34
C TYR A 55 3.20 9.28 2.21
N SER A 56 2.28 9.11 3.15
CA SER A 56 1.06 9.91 3.23
C SER A 56 0.97 10.60 4.57
N GLU A 57 0.61 11.86 4.53
CA GLU A 57 0.60 12.76 5.67
C GLU A 57 -0.84 13.08 6.08
N PHE A 58 -1.10 13.14 7.38
CA PHE A 58 -2.36 13.64 7.88
C PHE A 58 -2.40 15.16 7.88
N ILE A 59 -3.45 15.70 7.28
CA ILE A 59 -3.67 17.14 7.16
C ILE A 59 -5.03 17.50 7.76
N LYS A 60 -5.02 18.38 8.76
CA LYS A 60 -6.24 18.95 9.30
C LYS A 60 -6.87 19.94 8.31
N PRO A 61 -8.21 20.10 8.32
CA PRO A 61 -8.91 20.97 7.36
C PRO A 61 -8.36 22.40 7.30
N GLU A 62 -8.04 22.95 8.45
CA GLU A 62 -7.48 24.31 8.58
C GLU A 62 -6.12 24.48 7.92
N ASN A 63 -5.33 23.39 7.83
CA ASN A 63 -3.98 23.40 7.25
C ASN A 63 -3.97 23.04 5.75
N ARG A 64 -5.11 22.59 5.19
CA ARG A 64 -5.18 22.07 3.82
C ARG A 64 -4.62 23.04 2.79
N LYS A 65 -5.06 24.30 2.83
CA LYS A 65 -4.62 25.32 1.86
C LYS A 65 -3.12 25.54 1.95
N GLN A 66 -2.59 25.70 3.17
CA GLN A 66 -1.16 25.90 3.39
C GLN A 66 -0.33 24.72 2.87
N TYR A 67 -0.80 23.50 3.12
CA TYR A 67 -0.16 22.29 2.65
C TYR A 67 -0.15 22.20 1.12
N GLU A 68 -1.29 22.41 0.45
CA GLU A 68 -1.37 22.40 -1.00
C GLU A 68 -0.46 23.48 -1.62
N ASP A 69 -0.42 24.69 -1.04
CA ASP A 69 0.43 25.78 -1.52
C ASP A 69 1.92 25.48 -1.33
N ALA A 70 2.30 24.76 -0.27
CA ALA A 70 3.69 24.32 -0.05
C ALA A 70 4.13 23.32 -1.13
N ILE A 71 3.31 22.31 -1.44
CA ILE A 71 3.62 21.32 -2.48
C ILE A 71 3.67 21.98 -3.88
N ARG A 72 2.81 22.97 -4.16
CA ARG A 72 2.85 23.73 -5.42
C ARG A 72 4.18 24.48 -5.59
N LYS A 73 4.71 25.04 -4.51
CA LYS A 73 6.02 25.72 -4.50
C LYS A 73 7.20 24.76 -4.72
N GLU A 74 7.04 23.47 -4.42
CA GLU A 74 8.05 22.44 -4.73
C GLU A 74 8.12 22.09 -6.23
N GLY A 75 7.30 22.70 -7.09
CA GLY A 75 7.28 22.46 -8.54
C GLY A 75 6.10 21.65 -9.05
N PHE A 76 5.04 21.53 -8.25
CA PHE A 76 3.79 20.82 -8.63
C PHE A 76 2.60 21.79 -8.66
N PRO A 77 2.53 22.72 -9.63
CA PRO A 77 1.56 23.84 -9.63
C PRO A 77 0.10 23.37 -9.60
N ASP A 78 -0.20 22.19 -10.15
CA ASP A 78 -1.55 21.62 -10.22
C ASP A 78 -1.92 20.73 -9.02
N PHE A 79 -1.04 20.66 -8.00
CA PHE A 79 -1.29 19.82 -6.84
C PHE A 79 -2.55 20.23 -6.09
N SER A 80 -3.38 19.24 -5.78
CA SER A 80 -4.53 19.37 -4.90
C SER A 80 -4.84 18.04 -4.22
N ILE A 81 -5.41 18.09 -3.02
CA ILE A 81 -5.92 16.89 -2.33
C ILE A 81 -7.19 16.42 -3.03
N ARG A 82 -7.21 15.16 -3.45
CA ARG A 82 -8.28 14.51 -4.21
C ARG A 82 -8.79 13.24 -3.54
N PRO A 83 -10.09 12.88 -3.68
CA PRO A 83 -11.15 13.61 -4.34
C PRO A 83 -11.52 14.89 -3.57
N PRO A 84 -12.14 15.89 -4.23
CA PRO A 84 -12.59 17.11 -3.55
C PRO A 84 -13.64 16.80 -2.49
N GLY A 85 -13.85 17.73 -1.57
CA GLY A 85 -14.83 17.63 -0.48
C GLY A 85 -14.22 18.01 0.87
N ASN A 86 -15.10 18.38 1.81
CA ASN A 86 -14.71 18.71 3.18
C ASN A 86 -14.70 17.45 4.03
N ARG A 87 -13.66 17.28 4.83
CA ARG A 87 -13.44 16.16 5.76
C ARG A 87 -12.79 16.68 7.02
N ASP A 88 -13.03 15.99 8.13
CA ASP A 88 -12.42 16.33 9.42
C ASP A 88 -10.91 16.04 9.43
N LEU A 89 -10.45 15.13 8.54
CA LEU A 89 -9.05 14.75 8.40
C LEU A 89 -8.80 14.22 6.98
N TYR A 90 -7.70 14.64 6.38
CA TYR A 90 -7.21 14.12 5.10
C TYR A 90 -5.95 13.30 5.32
N SER A 91 -5.70 12.31 4.47
CA SER A 91 -4.41 11.59 4.39
C SER A 91 -3.91 11.63 2.96
N SER A 92 -3.16 12.70 2.63
CA SER A 92 -2.68 12.95 1.29
C SER A 92 -1.38 12.20 0.99
N ILE A 93 -1.30 11.60 -0.18
CA ILE A 93 -0.05 11.04 -0.69
C ILE A 93 0.91 12.20 -1.02
N THR A 94 1.99 12.31 -0.22
CA THR A 94 3.00 13.37 -0.32
C THR A 94 4.20 12.92 -1.14
N TYR A 95 4.69 11.70 -0.87
CA TYR A 95 5.78 11.07 -1.63
C TYR A 95 5.33 9.72 -2.17
N LEU A 96 5.80 9.39 -3.38
CA LEU A 96 5.53 8.10 -4.01
C LEU A 96 6.62 7.81 -5.05
N GLU A 97 7.29 6.67 -4.92
CA GLU A 97 8.35 6.25 -5.83
C GLU A 97 8.13 4.80 -6.31
N PRO A 98 8.50 4.51 -7.56
CA PRO A 98 8.99 5.42 -8.58
C PRO A 98 7.93 6.44 -8.99
N PHE A 99 8.31 7.71 -9.28
CA PHE A 99 7.36 8.75 -9.67
C PHE A 99 7.07 8.70 -11.18
N ASP A 100 6.60 7.53 -11.64
CA ASP A 100 6.23 7.24 -13.02
C ASP A 100 4.78 7.68 -13.36
N LEU A 101 4.36 7.44 -14.60
CA LEU A 101 3.03 7.83 -15.09
C LEU A 101 1.88 7.23 -14.26
N ARG A 102 2.04 5.97 -13.80
CA ARG A 102 1.03 5.31 -12.97
C ARG A 102 0.95 5.96 -11.57
N ASN A 103 2.09 6.10 -10.93
CA ASN A 103 2.15 6.60 -9.56
C ASN A 103 1.78 8.08 -9.46
N ARG A 104 2.03 8.88 -10.50
CA ARG A 104 1.57 10.28 -10.56
C ARG A 104 0.05 10.42 -10.43
N GLN A 105 -0.72 9.41 -10.86
CA GLN A 105 -2.18 9.43 -10.69
C GLN A 105 -2.60 9.40 -9.21
N ALA A 106 -1.78 8.81 -8.35
CA ALA A 106 -2.07 8.74 -6.92
C ALA A 106 -1.51 9.92 -6.10
N PHE A 107 -0.65 10.76 -6.69
CA PHE A 107 -0.09 11.92 -6.00
C PHE A 107 -1.19 12.90 -5.59
N GLY A 108 -1.28 13.25 -4.30
CA GLY A 108 -2.34 14.07 -3.73
C GLY A 108 -3.65 13.31 -3.44
N TYR A 109 -3.73 12.00 -3.71
CA TYR A 109 -4.92 11.24 -3.36
C TYR A 109 -5.05 11.13 -1.84
N ASP A 110 -6.24 11.46 -1.32
CA ASP A 110 -6.62 11.30 0.08
C ASP A 110 -7.04 9.85 0.34
N MET A 111 -6.15 9.06 0.89
CA MET A 111 -6.41 7.65 1.18
C MET A 111 -7.47 7.45 2.25
N TYR A 112 -7.63 8.43 3.14
CA TYR A 112 -8.63 8.37 4.21
C TYR A 112 -10.06 8.58 3.70
N SER A 113 -10.21 9.10 2.47
CA SER A 113 -11.52 9.26 1.81
C SER A 113 -12.21 7.93 1.49
N GLN A 114 -11.44 6.83 1.31
CA GLN A 114 -11.96 5.53 0.90
C GLN A 114 -12.01 4.56 2.11
N LYS A 115 -13.19 3.98 2.37
CA LYS A 115 -13.49 3.19 3.58
C LYS A 115 -12.51 2.03 3.81
N THR A 116 -12.22 1.23 2.78
CA THR A 116 -11.35 0.04 2.92
C THR A 116 -9.92 0.44 3.29
N ARG A 117 -9.40 1.51 2.67
CA ARG A 117 -8.08 2.08 3.01
C ARG A 117 -8.07 2.63 4.43
N ARG A 118 -9.06 3.47 4.78
CA ARG A 118 -9.19 4.06 6.12
C ARG A 118 -9.23 3.00 7.21
N GLN A 119 -9.99 1.92 7.04
CA GLN A 119 -10.06 0.83 8.01
C GLN A 119 -8.70 0.17 8.25
N ALA A 120 -7.88 -0.01 7.22
CA ALA A 120 -6.53 -0.56 7.37
C ALA A 120 -5.59 0.44 8.05
N MET A 121 -5.68 1.73 7.69
CA MET A 121 -4.92 2.80 8.32
C MET A 121 -5.26 2.91 9.81
N ASP A 122 -6.54 2.84 10.17
CA ASP A 122 -6.99 2.84 11.57
C ASP A 122 -6.44 1.63 12.34
N ARG A 123 -6.49 0.42 11.75
CA ARG A 123 -5.88 -0.77 12.38
C ARG A 123 -4.37 -0.60 12.58
N ALA A 124 -3.66 -0.09 11.58
CA ALA A 124 -2.23 0.17 11.68
C ALA A 124 -1.93 1.18 12.81
N ARG A 125 -2.64 2.31 12.83
CA ARG A 125 -2.52 3.32 13.89
C ARG A 125 -2.78 2.71 15.26
N ASP A 126 -3.90 2.02 15.42
CA ASP A 126 -4.36 1.55 16.72
C ASP A 126 -3.50 0.41 17.27
N SER A 127 -2.91 -0.41 16.40
CA SER A 127 -2.00 -1.50 16.80
C SER A 127 -0.53 -1.08 16.96
N GLY A 128 -0.11 0.00 16.30
CA GLY A 128 1.32 0.37 16.19
C GLY A 128 2.10 -0.56 15.26
N GLN A 129 1.41 -1.40 14.49
CA GLN A 129 2.00 -2.38 13.58
C GLN A 129 1.54 -2.14 12.14
N ALA A 130 2.20 -2.80 11.18
CA ALA A 130 1.71 -2.78 9.81
C ALA A 130 0.33 -3.43 9.71
N ALA A 131 -0.53 -2.86 8.84
CA ALA A 131 -1.83 -3.45 8.52
C ALA A 131 -2.08 -3.45 7.02
N ILE A 132 -2.70 -4.53 6.53
CA ILE A 132 -3.08 -4.71 5.14
C ILE A 132 -4.50 -4.20 4.92
N SER A 133 -4.74 -3.52 3.80
CA SER A 133 -6.10 -3.20 3.38
C SER A 133 -6.81 -4.42 2.80
N GLY A 134 -8.12 -4.42 2.82
CA GLY A 134 -8.91 -5.27 1.94
C GLY A 134 -8.68 -4.92 0.46
N LYS A 135 -9.38 -5.65 -0.41
CA LYS A 135 -9.37 -5.45 -1.86
C LYS A 135 -9.74 -4.02 -2.24
N VAL A 136 -8.94 -3.42 -3.09
CA VAL A 136 -9.20 -2.12 -3.71
C VAL A 136 -8.84 -2.14 -5.19
N THR A 137 -9.38 -1.21 -5.96
CA THR A 137 -8.80 -0.81 -7.23
C THR A 137 -7.79 0.31 -6.95
N LEU A 138 -6.56 0.14 -7.43
CA LEU A 138 -5.53 1.16 -7.24
C LEU A 138 -5.83 2.39 -8.08
N VAL A 139 -5.54 3.58 -7.54
CA VAL A 139 -5.65 4.84 -8.28
C VAL A 139 -4.65 4.89 -9.45
N GLN A 140 -3.60 4.09 -9.37
CA GLN A 140 -2.57 3.92 -10.39
C GLN A 140 -2.98 3.07 -11.59
N GLU A 141 -4.18 2.48 -11.60
CA GLU A 141 -4.67 1.73 -12.76
C GLU A 141 -5.04 2.68 -13.90
N ILE A 142 -4.21 2.73 -14.95
CA ILE A 142 -4.35 3.61 -16.12
C ILE A 142 -4.45 2.86 -17.43
N THR A 143 -4.54 1.53 -17.38
CA THR A 143 -4.65 0.65 -18.55
C THR A 143 -5.80 -0.31 -18.35
N ASP A 144 -6.22 -1.00 -19.42
CA ASP A 144 -7.29 -2.01 -19.38
C ASP A 144 -6.92 -3.26 -18.56
N ASP A 145 -5.62 -3.50 -18.27
CA ASP A 145 -5.16 -4.56 -17.35
C ASP A 145 -5.34 -4.14 -15.89
N VAL A 146 -6.60 -3.94 -15.49
CA VAL A 146 -6.96 -3.62 -14.11
C VAL A 146 -6.87 -4.86 -13.24
N GLN A 147 -6.08 -4.79 -12.18
CA GLN A 147 -5.90 -5.89 -11.24
C GLN A 147 -6.50 -5.55 -9.87
N ALA A 148 -6.89 -6.59 -9.12
CA ALA A 148 -7.16 -6.43 -7.70
C ALA A 148 -5.90 -5.92 -7.01
N GLY A 149 -6.05 -4.88 -6.22
CA GLY A 149 -4.97 -4.28 -5.45
C GLY A 149 -5.24 -4.35 -3.96
N PHE A 150 -4.18 -4.13 -3.20
CA PHE A 150 -4.22 -3.89 -1.76
C PHE A 150 -3.06 -2.99 -1.36
N LEU A 151 -3.10 -2.48 -0.14
CA LEU A 151 -2.02 -1.65 0.41
C LEU A 151 -1.60 -2.20 1.77
N ILE A 152 -0.33 -1.97 2.11
CA ILE A 152 0.19 -2.17 3.45
C ILE A 152 0.56 -0.81 4.01
N TYR A 153 0.10 -0.50 5.22
CA TYR A 153 0.36 0.76 5.92
C TYR A 153 1.18 0.50 7.18
N MET A 154 2.25 1.27 7.36
CA MET A 154 3.07 1.32 8.57
C MET A 154 2.90 2.70 9.20
N PRO A 155 2.41 2.81 10.44
CA PRO A 155 2.15 4.11 11.06
C PRO A 155 3.44 4.79 11.50
N PHE A 156 3.44 6.12 11.44
CA PHE A 156 4.49 6.97 11.98
C PHE A 156 3.87 8.03 12.91
N TYR A 157 4.38 8.11 14.13
CA TYR A 157 3.82 8.94 15.20
C TYR A 157 4.65 10.19 15.51
N GLY A 158 5.50 10.60 14.57
CA GLY A 158 6.45 11.68 14.80
C GLY A 158 7.71 11.21 15.56
N ALA A 159 8.42 12.16 16.13
CA ALA A 159 9.65 11.88 16.88
C ALA A 159 9.37 11.05 18.16
N GLY A 160 10.35 10.22 18.54
CA GLY A 160 10.28 9.36 19.72
C GLY A 160 9.71 7.97 19.46
N ASP A 161 9.57 7.20 20.53
CA ASP A 161 9.08 5.82 20.46
C ASP A 161 7.61 5.71 20.07
N THR A 162 7.24 4.53 19.56
CA THR A 162 5.84 4.19 19.32
C THR A 162 5.03 4.32 20.62
N PRO A 163 3.94 5.11 20.65
CA PRO A 163 3.19 5.34 21.87
C PRO A 163 2.62 4.04 22.44
N ALA A 164 2.68 3.90 23.77
CA ALA A 164 2.29 2.67 24.45
C ALA A 164 0.77 2.47 24.45
N SER A 165 0.00 3.54 24.70
CA SER A 165 -1.45 3.46 24.79
C SER A 165 -2.16 3.72 23.46
N LEU A 166 -3.36 3.18 23.31
CA LEU A 166 -4.25 3.43 22.17
C LEU A 166 -4.59 4.93 22.03
N ALA A 167 -4.84 5.60 23.14
CA ALA A 167 -5.18 7.03 23.14
C ALA A 167 -4.01 7.87 22.60
N GLU A 168 -2.80 7.62 23.09
CA GLU A 168 -1.61 8.30 22.60
C GLU A 168 -1.32 8.00 21.11
N ARG A 169 -1.52 6.76 20.66
CA ARG A 169 -1.38 6.42 19.22
C ARG A 169 -2.33 7.22 18.35
N ARG A 170 -3.57 7.38 18.78
CA ARG A 170 -4.59 8.17 18.05
C ARG A 170 -4.29 9.66 18.04
N ASP A 171 -3.74 10.17 19.13
CA ASP A 171 -3.38 11.58 19.25
C ASP A 171 -2.12 11.94 18.47
N ARG A 172 -1.10 11.06 18.50
CA ARG A 172 0.23 11.34 17.96
C ARG A 172 0.44 10.89 16.52
N ILE A 173 -0.52 10.18 15.91
CA ILE A 173 -0.33 9.76 14.51
C ILE A 173 -0.18 10.96 13.57
N THR A 174 0.87 10.98 12.78
CA THR A 174 1.15 12.05 11.81
C THR A 174 1.04 11.59 10.37
N SER A 175 1.39 10.33 10.12
CA SER A 175 1.56 9.86 8.74
C SER A 175 1.67 8.34 8.65
N TYR A 176 1.79 7.86 7.41
CA TYR A 176 2.07 6.46 7.09
C TYR A 176 3.14 6.33 6.03
N VAL A 177 4.08 5.42 6.22
CA VAL A 177 4.81 4.80 5.11
C VAL A 177 3.95 3.65 4.59
N TYR A 178 3.76 3.56 3.28
CA TYR A 178 2.88 2.56 2.70
C TYR A 178 3.42 2.01 1.37
N SER A 179 2.95 0.82 1.01
CA SER A 179 3.14 0.27 -0.33
C SER A 179 1.82 -0.13 -0.96
N ALA A 180 1.70 0.10 -2.26
CA ALA A 180 0.59 -0.37 -3.08
C ALA A 180 1.02 -1.61 -3.88
N PHE A 181 0.13 -2.61 -3.94
CA PHE A 181 0.38 -3.89 -4.61
C PHE A 181 -0.70 -4.19 -5.63
N ARG A 182 -0.26 -4.66 -6.80
CA ARG A 182 -1.11 -5.34 -7.78
C ARG A 182 -1.01 -6.84 -7.55
N MET A 183 -2.12 -7.49 -7.26
CA MET A 183 -2.12 -8.90 -6.83
C MET A 183 -1.56 -9.86 -7.88
N GLY A 184 -1.88 -9.65 -9.15
CA GLY A 184 -1.33 -10.47 -10.23
C GLY A 184 0.18 -10.34 -10.38
N ASP A 185 0.72 -9.13 -10.19
CA ASP A 185 2.16 -8.87 -10.27
C ASP A 185 2.89 -9.49 -9.07
N LEU A 186 2.29 -9.38 -7.87
CA LEU A 186 2.79 -10.04 -6.67
C LEU A 186 2.87 -11.56 -6.88
N MET A 187 1.79 -12.16 -7.38
CA MET A 187 1.75 -13.60 -7.57
C MET A 187 2.72 -14.08 -8.63
N ARG A 188 2.95 -13.31 -9.71
CA ARG A 188 4.04 -13.60 -10.66
C ARG A 188 5.42 -13.63 -9.99
N GLY A 189 5.68 -12.67 -9.11
CA GLY A 189 6.93 -12.61 -8.35
C GLY A 189 7.09 -13.70 -7.29
N VAL A 190 6.01 -14.19 -6.71
CA VAL A 190 6.03 -15.27 -5.72
C VAL A 190 6.16 -16.65 -6.38
N LEU A 191 5.45 -16.85 -7.49
CA LEU A 191 5.37 -18.13 -8.19
C LEU A 191 6.52 -18.36 -9.18
N GLY A 192 7.22 -17.29 -9.58
CA GLY A 192 8.20 -17.37 -10.65
C GLY A 192 7.54 -17.67 -12.02
N PRO A 193 8.17 -18.46 -12.88
CA PRO A 193 7.64 -18.79 -14.22
C PRO A 193 6.38 -19.67 -14.20
N GLY A 194 5.83 -19.94 -13.02
CA GLY A 194 4.58 -20.61 -12.81
C GLY A 194 4.70 -21.91 -12.01
N ILE A 195 3.57 -22.33 -11.41
CA ILE A 195 3.39 -23.68 -10.90
C ILE A 195 2.39 -24.34 -11.84
N PRO A 196 2.87 -25.08 -12.87
CA PRO A 196 2.05 -25.49 -14.03
C PRO A 196 0.83 -26.35 -13.68
N ASP A 197 0.86 -27.04 -12.56
CA ASP A 197 -0.13 -28.06 -12.18
C ASP A 197 -1.00 -27.71 -10.97
N ILE A 198 -0.86 -26.47 -10.41
CA ILE A 198 -1.66 -26.07 -9.26
C ILE A 198 -2.61 -24.94 -9.69
N GLN A 199 -3.91 -25.17 -9.48
CA GLN A 199 -4.94 -24.14 -9.58
C GLN A 199 -5.34 -23.69 -8.18
N PHE A 200 -5.36 -22.38 -7.95
CA PHE A 200 -5.82 -21.80 -6.72
C PHE A 200 -6.42 -20.41 -6.94
N GLN A 201 -7.18 -19.99 -5.97
CA GLN A 201 -7.78 -18.66 -5.91
C GLN A 201 -7.39 -18.00 -4.58
N ILE A 202 -7.29 -16.69 -4.59
CA ILE A 202 -7.05 -15.87 -3.39
C ILE A 202 -8.23 -14.92 -3.24
N TYR A 203 -8.78 -14.86 -2.05
CA TYR A 203 -9.92 -14.01 -1.72
C TYR A 203 -9.58 -13.05 -0.59
N ASP A 204 -10.28 -11.92 -0.55
CA ASP A 204 -10.23 -10.96 0.54
C ASP A 204 -11.25 -11.35 1.62
N GLY A 205 -10.76 -11.75 2.80
CA GLY A 205 -11.58 -12.20 3.92
C GLY A 205 -12.14 -13.60 3.73
N ALA A 206 -13.27 -13.88 4.37
CA ALA A 206 -13.90 -15.20 4.38
C ALA A 206 -14.89 -15.44 3.24
N SER A 207 -15.22 -14.42 2.45
CA SER A 207 -16.10 -14.57 1.29
C SER A 207 -15.35 -15.17 0.12
N THR A 208 -15.98 -16.12 -0.59
CA THR A 208 -15.48 -16.70 -1.85
C THR A 208 -16.24 -16.19 -3.08
N GLY A 209 -17.01 -15.12 -2.91
CA GLY A 209 -17.72 -14.46 -4.01
C GLY A 209 -16.78 -13.72 -4.97
N ALA A 210 -17.27 -13.40 -6.15
CA ALA A 210 -16.50 -12.71 -7.19
C ALA A 210 -15.96 -11.33 -6.73
N GLU A 211 -16.70 -10.66 -5.87
CA GLU A 211 -16.32 -9.36 -5.29
C GLU A 211 -15.07 -9.46 -4.40
N ALA A 212 -14.90 -10.61 -3.71
CA ALA A 212 -13.75 -10.87 -2.84
C ALA A 212 -12.55 -11.49 -3.60
N LEU A 213 -12.75 -11.97 -4.84
CA LEU A 213 -11.70 -12.61 -5.61
C LEU A 213 -10.58 -11.62 -5.92
N MET A 214 -9.36 -11.93 -5.47
CA MET A 214 -8.16 -11.13 -5.71
C MET A 214 -7.25 -11.72 -6.79
N TYR A 215 -7.21 -13.05 -6.90
CA TYR A 215 -6.37 -13.74 -7.86
C TYR A 215 -6.94 -15.10 -8.24
N ASN A 216 -6.82 -15.47 -9.52
CA ASN A 216 -7.23 -16.76 -10.04
C ASN A 216 -6.19 -17.26 -11.07
N THR A 217 -5.57 -18.40 -10.78
CA THR A 217 -4.60 -18.99 -11.73
C THR A 217 -5.25 -19.45 -13.04
N ALA A 218 -6.53 -19.84 -13.02
CA ALA A 218 -7.23 -20.34 -14.20
C ALA A 218 -7.44 -19.26 -15.28
N GLU A 219 -7.55 -18.00 -14.92
CA GLU A 219 -7.73 -16.89 -15.86
C GLU A 219 -6.48 -16.61 -16.71
N LYS A 220 -5.31 -17.11 -16.30
CA LYS A 220 -4.02 -16.90 -16.97
C LYS A 220 -3.49 -18.10 -17.72
N GLN A 221 -4.21 -19.22 -17.69
CA GLN A 221 -3.85 -20.45 -18.42
C GLN A 221 -4.67 -20.58 -19.69
N THR A 222 -4.00 -20.53 -20.85
CA THR A 222 -4.59 -20.78 -22.19
C THR A 222 -4.76 -22.28 -22.50
N GLY A 223 -5.05 -23.11 -21.49
CA GLY A 223 -5.22 -24.56 -21.65
C GLY A 223 -6.43 -25.09 -20.90
N ARG A 224 -6.94 -26.27 -21.27
CA ARG A 224 -8.04 -26.94 -20.57
C ARG A 224 -7.65 -27.13 -19.09
N PRO A 225 -8.47 -26.67 -18.12
CA PRO A 225 -8.18 -26.88 -16.71
C PRO A 225 -8.15 -28.38 -16.39
N LYS A 226 -7.05 -28.85 -15.81
CA LYS A 226 -7.03 -30.18 -15.17
C LYS A 226 -7.95 -30.12 -13.94
N ARG A 227 -8.78 -31.14 -13.78
CA ARG A 227 -9.73 -31.23 -12.65
C ARG A 227 -8.96 -31.20 -11.33
N ALA A 228 -9.34 -30.30 -10.41
CA ALA A 228 -8.74 -30.25 -9.08
C ALA A 228 -8.89 -31.60 -8.37
N LYS A 229 -7.80 -32.11 -7.81
CA LYS A 229 -7.80 -33.35 -7.04
C LYS A 229 -8.10 -33.14 -5.56
N TYR A 230 -7.92 -31.92 -5.06
CA TYR A 230 -8.12 -31.52 -3.67
C TYR A 230 -8.71 -30.11 -3.63
N ASN A 231 -9.63 -29.89 -2.67
CA ASN A 231 -10.14 -28.57 -2.32
C ASN A 231 -9.81 -28.34 -0.86
N ASP A 232 -8.75 -27.59 -0.59
CA ASP A 232 -8.39 -27.16 0.77
C ASP A 232 -8.51 -25.65 0.86
N GLU A 233 -9.25 -25.17 1.85
CA GLU A 233 -9.26 -23.77 2.26
C GLU A 233 -8.15 -23.55 3.30
N ILE A 234 -7.13 -22.77 2.96
CA ILE A 234 -6.05 -22.44 3.87
C ILE A 234 -6.23 -20.99 4.29
N PRO A 235 -6.70 -20.71 5.53
CA PRO A 235 -6.80 -19.35 6.02
C PRO A 235 -5.41 -18.72 6.13
N PHE A 236 -5.29 -17.48 5.69
CA PHE A 236 -4.06 -16.76 5.62
C PHE A 236 -4.24 -15.45 6.40
N GLN A 237 -3.51 -15.31 7.52
CA GLN A 237 -3.55 -14.12 8.38
C GLN A 237 -2.18 -13.46 8.45
N PHE A 238 -2.18 -12.12 8.45
CA PHE A 238 -1.03 -11.27 8.69
C PHE A 238 -1.23 -10.46 9.96
#